data_c8b6f7f85308004a16687e63c1f2abf5
#
_entry.id   c8b6f7f85308004a16687e63c1f2abf5
#
_cell.length_a   1.000
_cell.length_b   1.000
_cell.length_c   1.000
_cell.angle_alpha   90.00
_cell.angle_beta   90.00
_cell.angle_gamma   90.00
#
_symmetry.space_group_name_H-M   'P 1'
#
loop_
_entity.id
_entity.type
_entity.pdbx_description
1 polymer ?
#
loop_
_entity_poly.entity_id
_entity_poly.type
_entity_poly.pdbx_seq_one_letter_code
_entity_poly.pdbx_strand_id
1 'polypeptide(L)'
;MVVTQALVQAGADTVVIDREHGAIGRENLHAMIASTAGTNCRPVVRVGKRDEAMVKLALDMGAAGIVFPQVNTAQEASDCVAMTRYSPRGRRGFGPFIGILDGVCPFKSIYRSSVARSSATS
;
A
#
# COMPACT_ATOMS: atom_id res chain seq x y z
N MET A 1 -12.62 -13.13 -0.51
CA MET A 1 -13.39 -12.04 -1.15
C MET A 1 -14.74 -11.82 -0.48
N VAL A 2 -15.62 -12.82 -0.40
CA VAL A 2 -16.98 -12.67 0.21
C VAL A 2 -16.93 -12.08 1.63
N VAL A 3 -16.01 -12.55 2.49
CA VAL A 3 -15.86 -12.04 3.85
C VAL A 3 -15.48 -10.56 3.87
N THR A 4 -14.55 -10.12 3.01
CA THR A 4 -14.16 -8.71 2.91
C THR A 4 -15.35 -7.84 2.50
N GLN A 5 -16.12 -8.27 1.50
CA GLN A 5 -17.33 -7.55 1.07
C GLN A 5 -18.38 -7.46 2.19
N ALA A 6 -18.58 -8.55 2.94
CA ALA A 6 -19.50 -8.55 4.07
C ALA A 6 -19.07 -7.57 5.17
N LEU A 7 -17.78 -7.51 5.48
CA LEU A 7 -17.24 -6.56 6.46
C LEU A 7 -17.41 -5.10 5.99
N VAL A 8 -17.15 -4.83 4.71
CA VAL A 8 -17.34 -3.50 4.12
C VAL A 8 -18.82 -3.09 4.19
N GLN A 9 -19.75 -3.99 3.83
CA GLN A 9 -21.18 -3.72 3.90
C GLN A 9 -21.67 -3.55 5.33
N ALA A 10 -21.04 -4.22 6.29
CA ALA A 10 -21.33 -4.05 7.72
C ALA A 10 -20.78 -2.72 8.29
N GLY A 11 -20.08 -1.91 7.48
CA GLY A 11 -19.59 -0.60 7.89
C GLY A 11 -18.23 -0.63 8.59
N ALA A 12 -17.40 -1.63 8.32
CA ALA A 12 -16.04 -1.67 8.86
C ALA A 12 -15.21 -0.49 8.31
N ASP A 13 -14.55 0.26 9.20
CA ASP A 13 -13.63 1.35 8.82
C ASP A 13 -12.32 0.85 8.24
N THR A 14 -11.91 -0.35 8.63
CA THR A 14 -10.65 -0.96 8.20
C THR A 14 -10.79 -2.47 8.10
N VAL A 15 -10.19 -3.06 7.07
CA VAL A 15 -10.01 -4.50 6.95
C VAL A 15 -8.52 -4.82 6.87
N VAL A 16 -8.07 -5.81 7.64
CA VAL A 16 -6.70 -6.31 7.57
C VAL A 16 -6.69 -7.58 6.73
N ILE A 17 -5.93 -7.55 5.63
CA ILE A 17 -5.73 -8.70 4.74
C ILE A 17 -4.40 -9.34 5.11
N ASP A 18 -4.49 -10.55 5.67
CA ASP A 18 -3.33 -11.24 6.21
C ASP A 18 -2.66 -12.12 5.16
N ARG A 19 -1.44 -11.73 4.75
CA ARG A 19 -0.59 -12.53 3.88
C ARG A 19 0.57 -13.21 4.59
N GLU A 20 0.68 -13.05 5.90
CA GLU A 20 1.68 -13.76 6.70
C GLU A 20 1.20 -15.19 7.02
N HIS A 21 0.01 -15.31 7.56
CA HIS A 21 -0.58 -16.60 7.96
C HIS A 21 -1.77 -17.01 7.07
N GLY A 22 -2.26 -16.12 6.23
CA GLY A 22 -3.36 -16.41 5.30
C GLY A 22 -2.84 -16.93 3.95
N ALA A 23 -3.47 -17.99 3.43
CA ALA A 23 -3.18 -18.53 2.10
C ALA A 23 -3.79 -17.65 0.99
N ILE A 24 -3.35 -16.39 0.88
CA ILE A 24 -3.90 -15.41 -0.06
C ILE A 24 -2.93 -15.17 -1.21
N GLY A 25 -3.29 -15.60 -2.41
CA GLY A 25 -2.55 -15.33 -3.64
C GLY A 25 -2.70 -13.87 -4.11
N ARG A 26 -1.96 -13.52 -5.15
CA ARG A 26 -1.93 -12.14 -5.70
C ARG A 26 -3.29 -11.69 -6.22
N GLU A 27 -3.99 -12.54 -6.95
CA GLU A 27 -5.30 -12.24 -7.53
C GLU A 27 -6.36 -12.00 -6.45
N ASN A 28 -6.35 -12.85 -5.41
CA ASN A 28 -7.25 -12.70 -4.29
C ASN A 28 -6.95 -11.43 -3.48
N LEU A 29 -5.68 -11.10 -3.27
CA LEU A 29 -5.28 -9.85 -2.63
C LEU A 29 -5.84 -8.64 -3.39
N HIS A 30 -5.66 -8.62 -4.73
CA HIS A 30 -6.17 -7.55 -5.57
C HIS A 30 -7.70 -7.45 -5.46
N ALA A 31 -8.42 -8.58 -5.59
CA ALA A 31 -9.88 -8.59 -5.50
C ALA A 31 -10.42 -8.14 -4.13
N MET A 32 -9.70 -8.48 -3.04
CA MET A 32 -10.07 -8.05 -1.69
C MET A 32 -9.84 -6.55 -1.50
N ILE A 33 -8.73 -6.00 -1.96
CA ILE A 33 -8.47 -4.56 -1.94
C ILE A 33 -9.50 -3.82 -2.81
N ALA A 34 -9.74 -4.28 -4.04
CA ALA A 34 -10.71 -3.68 -4.96
C ALA A 34 -12.14 -3.65 -4.39
N SER A 35 -12.50 -4.62 -3.54
CA SER A 35 -13.82 -4.66 -2.92
C SER A 35 -14.05 -3.54 -1.89
N THR A 36 -13.03 -2.80 -1.49
CA THR A 36 -13.15 -1.61 -0.62
C THR A 36 -13.23 -0.31 -1.42
N ALA A 37 -13.02 -0.35 -2.73
CA ALA A 37 -13.05 0.84 -3.58
C ALA A 37 -14.42 1.53 -3.54
N GLY A 38 -14.41 2.87 -3.50
CA GLY A 38 -15.64 3.67 -3.41
C GLY A 38 -16.34 3.64 -2.03
N THR A 39 -15.73 3.02 -1.02
CA THR A 39 -16.24 2.98 0.36
C THR A 39 -15.32 3.75 1.32
N ASN A 40 -15.74 3.92 2.57
CA ASN A 40 -14.89 4.49 3.62
C ASN A 40 -13.93 3.45 4.24
N CYS A 41 -14.06 2.18 3.89
CA CYS A 41 -13.24 1.11 4.44
C CYS A 41 -11.81 1.16 3.90
N ARG A 42 -10.82 1.14 4.79
CA ARG A 42 -9.39 1.21 4.45
C ARG A 42 -8.77 -0.18 4.44
N PRO A 43 -8.31 -0.71 3.27
CA PRO A 43 -7.62 -1.99 3.23
C PRO A 43 -6.18 -1.86 3.72
N VAL A 44 -5.82 -2.63 4.73
CA VAL A 44 -4.46 -2.75 5.26
C VAL A 44 -3.96 -4.15 4.99
N VAL A 45 -2.72 -4.29 4.54
CA VAL A 45 -2.13 -5.61 4.20
C VAL A 45 -1.03 -5.96 5.18
N ARG A 46 -1.14 -7.11 5.86
CA ARG A 46 -0.04 -7.70 6.60
C ARG A 46 0.81 -8.53 5.64
N VAL A 47 2.06 -8.12 5.41
CA VAL A 47 3.00 -8.86 4.56
C VAL A 47 3.65 -10.01 5.31
N GLY A 48 4.00 -11.10 4.59
CA GLY A 48 4.61 -12.28 5.23
C GLY A 48 6.07 -12.09 5.65
N LYS A 49 6.73 -11.06 5.12
CA LYS A 49 8.10 -10.67 5.48
C LYS A 49 8.36 -9.22 5.06
N ARG A 50 9.46 -8.65 5.50
CA ARG A 50 9.92 -7.30 5.11
C ARG A 50 10.55 -7.34 3.72
N ASP A 51 9.73 -7.53 2.70
CA ASP A 51 10.12 -7.67 1.29
C ASP A 51 9.58 -6.47 0.51
N GLU A 52 10.48 -5.72 -0.11
CA GLU A 52 10.15 -4.50 -0.84
C GLU A 52 9.21 -4.75 -2.02
N ALA A 53 9.35 -5.89 -2.71
CA ALA A 53 8.48 -6.24 -3.82
C ALA A 53 7.04 -6.52 -3.37
N MET A 54 6.87 -7.20 -2.22
CA MET A 54 5.55 -7.45 -1.65
C MET A 54 4.88 -6.17 -1.15
N VAL A 55 5.64 -5.30 -0.49
CA VAL A 55 5.17 -3.98 -0.01
C VAL A 55 4.74 -3.12 -1.18
N LYS A 56 5.60 -2.99 -2.19
CA LYS A 56 5.30 -2.24 -3.40
C LYS A 56 4.04 -2.76 -4.08
N LEU A 57 3.93 -4.08 -4.28
CA LEU A 57 2.77 -4.70 -4.90
C LEU A 57 1.47 -4.36 -4.17
N ALA A 58 1.43 -4.52 -2.84
CA ALA A 58 0.23 -4.24 -2.05
C ALA A 58 -0.19 -2.76 -2.16
N LEU A 59 0.78 -1.84 -2.07
CA LEU A 59 0.54 -0.40 -2.19
C LEU A 59 0.11 0.00 -3.61
N ASP A 60 0.65 -0.63 -4.65
CA ASP A 60 0.28 -0.36 -6.04
C ASP A 60 -1.12 -0.90 -6.38
N MET A 61 -1.58 -1.92 -5.67
CA MET A 61 -2.96 -2.43 -5.71
C MET A 61 -3.97 -1.56 -4.95
N GLY A 62 -3.51 -0.55 -4.20
CA GLY A 62 -4.39 0.37 -3.47
C GLY A 62 -4.51 0.11 -1.97
N ALA A 63 -3.63 -0.70 -1.37
CA ALA A 63 -3.60 -0.82 0.08
C ALA A 63 -3.35 0.54 0.75
N ALA A 64 -4.16 0.87 1.75
CA ALA A 64 -4.05 2.12 2.51
C ALA A 64 -2.92 2.06 3.56
N GLY A 65 -2.48 0.86 3.95
CA GLY A 65 -1.41 0.65 4.90
C GLY A 65 -0.79 -0.74 4.82
N ILE A 66 0.38 -0.86 5.44
CA ILE A 66 1.14 -2.12 5.54
C ILE A 66 1.42 -2.43 7.01
N VAL A 67 1.18 -3.68 7.41
CA VAL A 67 1.64 -4.24 8.68
C VAL A 67 2.88 -5.07 8.41
N PHE A 68 3.97 -4.72 9.05
CA PHE A 68 5.23 -5.45 8.95
C PHE A 68 5.37 -6.40 10.14
N PRO A 69 5.64 -7.68 9.91
CA PRO A 69 5.91 -8.62 10.98
C PRO A 69 7.33 -8.43 11.55
N GLN A 70 7.54 -8.82 12.80
CA GLN A 70 8.85 -9.01 13.42
C GLN A 70 9.79 -7.79 13.32
N VAL A 71 9.26 -6.59 13.58
CA VAL A 71 10.08 -5.37 13.66
C VAL A 71 10.58 -5.22 15.09
N ASN A 72 11.89 -5.43 15.31
CA ASN A 72 12.49 -5.52 16.64
C ASN A 72 13.44 -4.35 16.95
N THR A 73 13.89 -3.60 15.94
CA THR A 73 14.84 -2.50 16.11
C THR A 73 14.34 -1.21 15.45
N ALA A 74 14.86 -0.08 15.91
CA ALA A 74 14.55 1.23 15.31
C ALA A 74 15.01 1.31 13.83
N GLN A 75 16.14 0.67 13.51
CA GLN A 75 16.64 0.61 12.13
C GLN A 75 15.69 -0.16 11.24
N GLU A 76 15.20 -1.32 11.68
CA GLU A 76 14.21 -2.09 10.93
C GLU A 76 12.90 -1.33 10.73
N ALA A 77 12.44 -0.58 11.73
CA ALA A 77 11.27 0.28 11.61
C ALA A 77 11.50 1.37 10.55
N SER A 78 12.67 2.02 10.57
CA SER A 78 13.04 3.03 9.58
C SER A 78 13.07 2.45 8.16
N ASP A 79 13.63 1.26 7.98
CA ASP A 79 13.68 0.56 6.69
C ASP A 79 12.28 0.19 6.19
N CYS A 80 11.38 -0.25 7.08
CA CYS A 80 9.98 -0.51 6.74
C CYS A 80 9.28 0.77 6.24
N VAL A 81 9.47 1.89 6.93
CA VAL A 81 8.90 3.18 6.49
C VAL A 81 9.46 3.60 5.14
N ALA A 82 10.78 3.42 4.90
CA ALA A 82 11.41 3.76 3.63
C ALA A 82 10.84 2.96 2.46
N MET A 83 10.45 1.71 2.65
CA MET A 83 9.79 0.89 1.62
C MET A 83 8.41 1.42 1.21
N THR A 84 7.72 2.17 2.09
CA THR A 84 6.36 2.69 1.83
C THR A 84 6.36 4.10 1.24
N ARG A 85 7.48 4.81 1.27
CA ARG A 85 7.59 6.22 0.87
C ARG A 85 8.35 6.37 -0.44
N TYR A 86 7.88 7.30 -1.27
CA TYR A 86 8.60 7.70 -2.48
C TYR A 86 9.83 8.55 -2.15
N SER A 87 10.83 8.55 -3.07
CA SER A 87 11.98 9.46 -2.98
C SER A 87 11.51 10.93 -2.85
N PRO A 88 12.18 11.78 -2.02
CA PRO A 88 13.40 11.56 -1.23
C PRO A 88 13.17 10.96 0.16
N ARG A 89 11.91 10.75 0.59
CA ARG A 89 11.56 10.28 1.93
C ARG A 89 11.69 8.77 2.10
N GLY A 90 11.90 8.03 1.01
CA GLY A 90 12.04 6.58 0.98
C GLY A 90 12.50 6.07 -0.38
N ARG A 91 12.35 4.77 -0.59
CA ARG A 91 12.83 4.06 -1.78
C ARG A 91 11.76 3.30 -2.56
N ARG A 92 10.46 3.54 -2.28
CA ARG A 92 9.36 2.91 -3.02
C ARG A 92 9.46 3.23 -4.51
N GLY A 93 9.45 2.19 -5.37
CA GLY A 93 9.34 2.36 -6.82
C GLY A 93 7.96 2.92 -7.22
N PHE A 94 7.92 3.70 -8.29
CA PHE A 94 6.68 4.29 -8.81
C PHE A 94 5.98 3.33 -9.78
N GLY A 95 4.71 3.01 -9.55
CA GLY A 95 3.88 2.14 -10.39
C GLY A 95 2.42 2.03 -9.90
N PRO A 96 1.81 3.11 -9.38
CA PRO A 96 0.53 3.04 -8.68
C PRO A 96 -0.67 3.11 -9.64
N PHE A 97 -0.81 2.19 -10.58
CA PHE A 97 -1.89 2.23 -11.57
C PHE A 97 -3.29 2.25 -10.95
N ILE A 98 -3.53 1.41 -9.93
CA ILE A 98 -4.84 1.31 -9.28
C ILE A 98 -5.00 2.36 -8.18
N GLY A 99 -3.96 2.61 -7.40
CA GLY A 99 -3.99 3.62 -6.34
C GLY A 99 -4.24 5.05 -6.83
N ILE A 100 -3.95 5.34 -8.11
CA ILE A 100 -4.30 6.63 -8.74
C ILE A 100 -5.80 6.75 -8.99
N LEU A 101 -6.43 5.68 -9.45
CA LEU A 101 -7.86 5.64 -9.78
C LEU A 101 -8.72 5.82 -8.53
N ASP A 102 -8.28 5.28 -7.40
CA ASP A 102 -9.01 5.35 -6.12
C ASP A 102 -8.70 6.62 -5.30
N GLY A 103 -7.89 7.54 -5.84
CA GLY A 103 -7.49 8.76 -5.13
C GLY A 103 -6.58 8.52 -3.91
N VAL A 104 -6.15 7.28 -3.69
CA VAL A 104 -5.25 6.91 -2.57
C VAL A 104 -3.82 7.41 -2.82
N CYS A 105 -3.45 7.58 -4.08
CA CYS A 105 -2.15 8.13 -4.48
C CYS A 105 -2.33 9.52 -5.08
N PRO A 106 -1.92 10.61 -4.40
CA PRO A 106 -2.00 11.95 -4.94
C PRO A 106 -0.96 12.15 -6.07
N PHE A 107 -1.32 11.73 -7.27
CA PHE A 107 -0.47 11.87 -8.48
C PHE A 107 0.09 13.29 -8.63
N LYS A 108 -0.73 14.31 -8.32
CA LYS A 108 -0.32 15.72 -8.40
C LYS A 108 0.85 16.09 -7.48
N SER A 109 0.97 15.46 -6.30
CA SER A 109 2.06 15.77 -5.36
C SER A 109 3.38 15.09 -5.75
N ILE A 110 3.29 13.90 -6.36
CA ILE A 110 4.46 13.13 -6.81
C ILE A 110 5.04 13.74 -8.08
N TYR A 111 4.18 14.12 -9.02
CA TYR A 111 4.60 14.76 -10.28
C TYR A 111 5.25 16.11 -10.04
N ARG A 112 4.69 16.95 -9.14
CA ARG A 112 5.30 18.25 -8.77
C ARG A 112 6.69 18.10 -8.15
N SER A 113 6.92 17.10 -7.32
CA SER A 113 8.23 16.89 -6.67
C SER A 113 9.30 16.35 -7.62
N SER A 114 8.93 15.63 -8.68
CA SER A 114 9.86 15.12 -9.70
C SER A 114 10.20 16.20 -10.76
N VAL A 115 9.24 17.02 -11.15
CA VAL A 115 9.44 18.10 -12.15
C VAL A 115 10.22 19.27 -11.54
N ALA A 116 9.97 19.64 -10.29
CA ALA A 116 10.69 20.73 -9.60
C ALA A 116 12.20 20.44 -9.43
N ARG A 117 12.64 19.18 -9.49
CA ARG A 117 14.07 18.82 -9.43
C ARG A 117 14.77 18.84 -10.79
N SER A 118 14.05 18.63 -11.88
CA SER A 118 14.61 18.71 -13.25
C SER A 118 14.93 20.15 -13.65
N SER A 119 14.27 21.15 -13.06
CA SER A 119 14.50 22.58 -13.34
C SER A 119 15.55 23.24 -12.44
N ALA A 120 16.07 22.55 -11.43
CA ALA A 120 17.08 23.09 -10.52
C ALA A 120 18.52 22.70 -10.87
N THR A 121 18.72 21.98 -11.99
CA THR A 121 20.04 21.51 -12.48
C THR A 121 20.39 22.07 -13.86
N SER A 122 19.83 23.22 -14.23
CA SER A 122 20.21 23.96 -15.46
C SER A 122 20.81 25.29 -15.07
#